data_c4f72fd75df6e9f6406ac2b60c040e66
#
_entry.id   c4f72fd75df6e9f6406ac2b60c040e66
#
_cell.length_a   1.000
_cell.length_b   1.000
_cell.length_c   1.000
_cell.angle_alpha   90.00
_cell.angle_beta   90.00
_cell.angle_gamma   90.00
#
_symmetry.space_group_name_H-M   'P 1'
#
loop_
_entity.id
_entity.type
_entity.pdbx_description
1 polymer ?
#
loop_
_entity_poly.entity_id
_entity_poly.type
_entity_poly.pdbx_seq_one_letter_code
_entity_poly.pdbx_strand_id
1 'polypeptide(L)'
;MITKGQERRLDQLCGIQKEYAKLYEENCNDDGIGLCSVGDEYVQLMSEKLLELFGEQARTERIFPGEGKILSAMYHGVKFIAYVPLKEGADDAV
;
A
#
# COMPACT_ATOMS: atom_id res chain seq x y z
N MET A 1 19.71 13.53 -26.25
CA MET A 1 20.76 14.07 -25.39
C MET A 1 20.16 14.69 -24.17
N ILE A 2 20.76 14.51 -23.03
CA ILE A 2 20.19 14.95 -21.76
C ILE A 2 20.78 16.30 -21.38
N THR A 3 19.91 17.27 -21.07
CA THR A 3 20.38 18.57 -20.61
C THR A 3 20.78 18.48 -19.14
N LYS A 4 21.48 19.49 -18.64
CA LYS A 4 21.89 19.50 -17.24
C LYS A 4 20.69 19.54 -16.30
N GLY A 5 19.63 20.26 -16.70
CA GLY A 5 18.41 20.28 -15.90
C GLY A 5 17.74 18.92 -15.82
N GLN A 6 17.72 18.22 -16.97
CA GLN A 6 17.15 16.89 -16.99
C GLN A 6 18.00 15.91 -16.21
N GLU A 7 19.33 16.05 -16.30
CA GLU A 7 20.22 15.18 -15.56
C GLU A 7 19.97 15.30 -14.06
N ARG A 8 19.79 16.52 -13.57
CA ARG A 8 19.54 16.74 -12.16
C ARG A 8 18.24 16.06 -11.73
N ARG A 9 17.20 16.17 -12.57
CA ARG A 9 15.92 15.55 -12.24
C ARG A 9 16.01 14.02 -12.27
N LEU A 10 16.76 13.48 -13.21
CA LEU A 10 16.95 12.04 -13.26
C LEU A 10 17.73 11.56 -12.04
N ASP A 11 18.72 12.32 -11.58
CA ASP A 11 19.47 11.96 -10.40
C ASP A 11 18.55 11.94 -9.17
N GLN A 12 17.63 12.91 -9.08
CA GLN A 12 16.68 12.93 -7.98
C GLN A 12 15.78 11.71 -8.02
N LEU A 13 15.30 11.35 -9.21
CA LEU A 13 14.44 10.18 -9.34
C LEU A 13 15.18 8.90 -8.97
N CYS A 14 16.45 8.81 -9.37
CA CYS A 14 17.25 7.64 -9.00
C CYS A 14 17.42 7.54 -7.49
N GLY A 15 17.63 8.69 -6.84
CA GLY A 15 17.75 8.69 -5.39
C GLY A 15 16.47 8.24 -4.70
N ILE A 16 15.33 8.73 -5.19
CA ILE A 16 14.04 8.35 -4.62
C ILE A 16 13.77 6.86 -4.84
N GLN A 17 14.11 6.35 -6.03
CA GLN A 17 13.88 4.94 -6.33
C GLN A 17 14.71 4.05 -5.43
N LYS A 18 15.96 4.43 -5.16
CA LYS A 18 16.81 3.64 -4.29
C LYS A 18 16.31 3.68 -2.85
N GLU A 19 15.85 4.85 -2.43
CA GLU A 19 15.30 4.99 -1.08
C GLU A 19 14.04 4.15 -0.95
N TYR A 20 13.18 4.18 -1.97
CA TYR A 20 11.96 3.39 -1.96
C TYR A 20 12.26 1.89 -1.90
N ALA A 21 13.24 1.44 -2.69
CA ALA A 21 13.59 0.03 -2.70
C ALA A 21 14.06 -0.44 -1.32
N LYS A 22 14.84 0.39 -0.65
CA LYS A 22 15.32 0.07 0.67
C LYS A 22 14.17 0.01 1.67
N LEU A 23 13.30 1.01 1.63
CA LEU A 23 12.15 1.05 2.54
C LEU A 23 11.19 -0.12 2.27
N TYR A 24 11.02 -0.48 1.01
CA TYR A 24 10.17 -1.61 0.68
C TYR A 24 10.74 -2.89 1.28
N GLU A 25 12.05 -3.09 1.12
CA GLU A 25 12.69 -4.29 1.63
C GLU A 25 12.54 -4.39 3.15
N GLU A 26 12.61 -3.27 3.83
CA GLU A 26 12.49 -3.26 5.29
C GLU A 26 11.05 -3.43 5.76
N ASN A 27 10.07 -3.13 4.93
CA ASN A 27 8.69 -3.08 5.38
C ASN A 27 7.73 -4.04 4.69
N CYS A 28 8.21 -4.87 3.78
CA CYS A 28 7.31 -5.71 3.00
C CYS A 28 6.98 -7.04 3.67
N ASN A 29 7.68 -7.39 4.73
CA ASN A 29 7.42 -8.69 5.36
C ASN A 29 6.67 -8.54 6.67
N ASP A 30 6.49 -9.64 7.37
CA ASP A 30 5.73 -9.64 8.62
C ASP A 30 6.38 -8.82 9.71
N ASP A 31 7.69 -8.68 9.68
CA ASP A 31 8.38 -7.89 10.69
C ASP A 31 8.21 -6.40 10.42
N GLY A 32 7.82 -6.03 9.22
CA GLY A 32 7.56 -4.65 8.89
C GLY A 32 6.07 -4.36 8.96
N ILE A 33 5.57 -3.57 8.05
CA ILE A 33 4.15 -3.21 8.03
C ILE A 33 3.42 -3.85 6.87
N GLY A 34 3.99 -4.86 6.24
CA GLY A 34 3.33 -5.56 5.15
C GLY A 34 3.15 -4.69 3.92
N LEU A 35 4.15 -3.90 3.61
CA LEU A 35 4.05 -2.97 2.48
C LEU A 35 3.96 -3.71 1.15
N CYS A 36 2.94 -3.39 0.36
CA CYS A 36 2.76 -3.96 -0.96
C CYS A 36 3.21 -2.99 -2.05
N SER A 37 2.79 -1.75 -1.96
CA SER A 37 3.17 -0.76 -2.96
C SER A 37 2.92 0.64 -2.44
N VAL A 38 3.58 1.61 -3.05
CA VAL A 38 3.40 3.02 -2.72
C VAL A 38 3.00 3.73 -4.00
N GLY A 39 1.80 4.27 -4.02
CA GLY A 39 1.32 5.04 -5.15
C GLY A 39 1.33 6.52 -4.82
N ASP A 40 0.85 7.34 -5.76
CA ASP A 40 0.82 8.77 -5.53
C ASP A 40 -0.41 9.20 -4.74
N GLU A 41 -1.43 8.35 -4.64
CA GLU A 41 -2.62 8.69 -3.88
C GLU A 41 -2.83 7.81 -2.65
N TYR A 42 -2.17 6.67 -2.58
CA TYR A 42 -2.34 5.78 -1.43
C TYR A 42 -1.17 4.83 -1.31
N VAL A 43 -1.06 4.22 -0.14
CA VAL A 43 -0.05 3.21 0.14
C VAL A 43 -0.81 1.91 0.39
N GLN A 44 -0.40 0.84 -0.27
CA GLN A 44 -1.09 -0.44 -0.12
C GLN A 44 -0.32 -1.36 0.82
N LEU A 45 -1.03 -1.92 1.78
CA LEU A 45 -0.47 -2.86 2.74
C LEU A 45 -1.21 -4.19 2.62
N MET A 46 -0.66 -5.22 3.24
CA MET A 46 -1.38 -6.48 3.37
C MET A 46 -2.55 -6.26 4.31
N SER A 47 -3.68 -6.92 4.04
CA SER A 47 -4.89 -6.67 4.80
C SER A 47 -4.72 -6.97 6.29
N GLU A 48 -4.00 -8.03 6.61
CA GLU A 48 -3.79 -8.38 8.01
C GLU A 48 -3.03 -7.28 8.74
N LYS A 49 -2.05 -6.70 8.07
CA LYS A 49 -1.26 -5.64 8.69
C LYS A 49 -2.06 -4.35 8.80
N LEU A 50 -2.86 -4.03 7.81
CA LEU A 50 -3.68 -2.83 7.88
C LEU A 50 -4.65 -2.92 9.05
N LEU A 51 -5.26 -4.09 9.25
CA LEU A 51 -6.18 -4.27 10.37
C LEU A 51 -5.43 -4.27 11.70
N GLU A 52 -4.24 -4.85 11.73
CA GLU A 52 -3.45 -4.85 12.95
C GLU A 52 -3.06 -3.43 13.36
N LEU A 53 -2.68 -2.63 12.40
CA LEU A 53 -2.20 -1.28 12.68
C LEU A 53 -3.34 -0.30 12.95
N PHE A 54 -4.43 -0.40 12.21
CA PHE A 54 -5.48 0.61 12.29
C PHE A 54 -6.76 0.12 12.96
N GLY A 55 -6.96 -1.19 13.03
CA GLY A 55 -8.09 -1.73 13.79
C GLY A 55 -9.41 -1.14 13.38
N GLU A 56 -10.09 -0.55 14.36
CA GLU A 56 -11.43 -0.02 14.13
C GLU A 56 -11.43 1.20 13.23
N GLN A 57 -10.30 1.79 12.99
CA GLN A 57 -10.24 2.95 12.10
C GLN A 57 -10.28 2.52 10.63
N ALA A 58 -10.06 1.24 10.35
CA ALA A 58 -10.14 0.76 8.99
C ALA A 58 -11.58 0.68 8.55
N ARG A 59 -11.87 1.14 7.36
CA ARG A 59 -13.22 1.16 6.83
C ARG A 59 -13.25 0.49 5.48
N THR A 60 -14.42 -0.08 5.13
CA THR A 60 -14.59 -0.65 3.80
C THR A 60 -14.81 0.50 2.84
N GLU A 61 -13.88 0.70 1.93
CA GLU A 61 -14.00 1.77 0.98
C GLU A 61 -14.73 1.33 -0.28
N ARG A 62 -14.55 0.11 -0.69
CA ARG A 62 -15.19 -0.37 -1.92
C ARG A 62 -15.36 -1.87 -1.86
N ILE A 63 -16.49 -2.35 -2.39
CA ILE A 63 -16.77 -3.78 -2.44
C ILE A 63 -16.85 -4.20 -3.90
N PHE A 64 -16.18 -5.29 -4.24
CA PHE A 64 -16.27 -5.89 -5.56
C PHE A 64 -17.04 -7.20 -5.39
N PRO A 65 -18.33 -7.22 -5.72
CA PRO A 65 -19.16 -8.41 -5.47
C PRO A 65 -18.53 -9.67 -6.08
N GLY A 66 -18.42 -10.71 -5.28
CA GLY A 66 -17.85 -11.94 -5.74
C GLY A 66 -16.34 -11.98 -5.82
N GLU A 67 -15.67 -10.89 -5.52
CA GLU A 67 -14.22 -10.84 -5.63
C GLU A 67 -13.53 -10.44 -4.35
N GLY A 68 -14.03 -9.44 -3.67
CA GLY A 68 -13.38 -8.97 -2.45
C GLY A 68 -13.74 -7.54 -2.15
N LYS A 69 -12.93 -6.91 -1.33
CA LYS A 69 -13.20 -5.53 -0.96
C LYS A 69 -11.89 -4.80 -0.65
N ILE A 70 -11.97 -3.49 -0.63
CA ILE A 70 -10.82 -2.64 -0.29
C ILE A 70 -11.12 -1.96 1.04
N LEU A 71 -10.20 -2.10 1.97
CA LEU A 71 -10.25 -1.41 3.24
C LEU A 71 -9.34 -0.19 3.16
N SER A 72 -9.64 0.83 3.93
CA SER A 72 -8.79 2.02 3.94
C SER A 72 -8.72 2.62 5.32
N ALA A 73 -7.67 3.35 5.57
CA ALA A 73 -7.49 4.10 6.81
C ALA A 73 -6.61 5.30 6.50
N MET A 74 -6.86 6.39 7.20
CA MET A 74 -6.05 7.59 7.01
C MET A 74 -5.08 7.73 8.17
N TYR A 75 -3.84 8.10 7.85
CA TYR A 75 -2.83 8.31 8.86
C TYR A 75 -1.95 9.46 8.41
N HIS A 76 -1.93 10.54 9.19
CA HIS A 76 -1.13 11.73 8.88
C HIS A 76 -1.39 12.23 7.46
N GLY A 77 -2.65 12.22 7.05
CA GLY A 77 -3.03 12.74 5.73
C GLY A 77 -2.75 11.79 4.58
N VAL A 78 -2.28 10.60 4.87
CA VAL A 78 -1.99 9.61 3.83
C VAL A 78 -3.00 8.48 3.92
N LYS A 79 -3.54 8.07 2.78
CA LYS A 79 -4.49 6.98 2.74
C LYS A 79 -3.75 5.65 2.61
N PHE A 80 -4.02 4.73 3.52
CA PHE A 80 -3.48 3.38 3.46
C PHE A 80 -4.63 2.45 3.08
N ILE A 81 -4.40 1.56 2.14
CA ILE A 81 -5.44 0.65 1.68
C ILE A 81 -4.93 -0.78 1.72
N ALA A 82 -5.87 -1.72 1.70
CA ALA A 82 -5.54 -3.13 1.60
C ALA A 82 -6.67 -3.83 0.88
N TYR A 83 -6.33 -4.82 0.08
CA TYR A 83 -7.32 -5.59 -0.64
C TYR A 83 -7.56 -6.89 0.11
N VAL A 84 -8.83 -7.20 0.37
CA VAL A 84 -9.22 -8.42 1.03
C VAL A 84 -9.96 -9.27 0.02
N PRO A 85 -9.32 -10.31 -0.50
CA PRO A 85 -9.99 -11.16 -1.50
C PRO A 85 -11.04 -12.02 -0.84
N LEU A 86 -12.05 -12.36 -1.60
CA LEU A 86 -13.09 -13.25 -1.13
C LEU A 86 -12.52 -14.66 -1.15
N LYS A 87 -12.50 -15.30 0.01
CA LYS A 87 -11.95 -16.65 0.07
C LYS A 87 -13.00 -17.64 -0.38
N GLU A 88 -12.54 -18.59 -1.18
CA GLU A 88 -13.43 -19.59 -1.67
C GLU A 88 -14.08 -20.33 -0.52
N GLY A 89 -15.39 -20.43 -0.54
CA GLY A 89 -16.11 -21.17 0.48
C GLY A 89 -16.26 -20.42 1.78
N ALA A 90 -15.82 -19.25 1.80
CA ALA A 90 -15.89 -18.59 3.06
C ALA A 90 -16.80 -17.48 3.00
N ASP A 91 -16.90 -16.96 2.55
CA ASP A 91 -17.61 -16.02 2.48
C ASP A 91 -18.73 -15.82 2.87
N ASP A 92 -19.11 -16.44 2.50
CA ASP A 92 -20.24 -16.58 2.79
C ASP A 92 -20.59 -16.21 3.94
N ALA A 93 -20.05 -16.43 4.61
CA ALA A 93 -20.36 -16.24 5.85
C ALA A 93 -20.48 -14.87 6.12
N VAL A 94 -20.24 -14.17 5.48
CA VAL A 94 -20.30 -12.93 5.86
C VAL A 94 -21.15 -12.15 5.45
#